data_cace10a17042ba7604d9b6c32e1be053
#
_entry.id   cace10a17042ba7604d9b6c32e1be053
#
_cell.length_a   1.000
_cell.length_b   1.000
_cell.length_c   1.000
_cell.angle_alpha   90.00
_cell.angle_beta   90.00
_cell.angle_gamma   90.00
#
_symmetry.space_group_name_H-M   'P 1'
#
loop_
_entity.id
_entity.type
_entity.pdbx_description
1 polymer ?
#
loop_
_entity_poly.entity_id
_entity_poly.type
_entity_poly.pdbx_seq_one_letter_code
_entity_poly.pdbx_strand_id
1 'polypeptide(L)'
;IMKRGDVELKQGVSVEQVFKGVIQKPINERPDPSTYLSQSYINKHLSEFDSGVTRIMVDTSFNKYGIGQIDGTSFVMTKREADAIIRAANNDPVKIANALGIPQGQLKTGGLVRIDISNPKSAGLRLPSGNEAGANSQWIPGGKLPNGSLEAVIDAPKVTKNMLKVKKIGN
;
A
#
# COMPACT_ATOMS: atom_id res chain seq x y z
N ILE A 1 12.47 7.53 -14.66
CA ILE A 1 12.55 7.55 -13.22
C ILE A 1 11.16 7.50 -12.59
N MET A 2 10.27 8.42 -12.93
CA MET A 2 8.87 8.36 -12.45
C MET A 2 7.97 7.81 -13.54
N LYS A 3 8.11 6.51 -13.84
CA LYS A 3 7.44 5.87 -14.96
C LYS A 3 6.17 5.09 -14.58
N ARG A 4 5.67 5.29 -13.37
CA ARG A 4 4.51 4.52 -12.88
C ARG A 4 3.19 5.25 -13.14
N GLY A 5 2.89 5.54 -14.41
CA GLY A 5 1.62 6.13 -14.82
C GLY A 5 1.54 7.63 -14.59
N ASP A 6 0.34 8.13 -14.37
CA ASP A 6 -0.03 9.54 -14.47
C ASP A 6 0.23 10.35 -13.20
N VAL A 7 1.41 10.21 -12.61
CA VAL A 7 1.78 11.00 -11.43
C VAL A 7 1.96 12.46 -11.82
N GLU A 8 1.21 13.34 -11.17
CA GLU A 8 1.24 14.78 -11.46
C GLU A 8 1.99 15.52 -10.35
N LEU A 9 3.05 16.20 -10.76
CA LEU A 9 3.85 17.01 -9.85
C LEU A 9 3.21 18.37 -9.60
N LYS A 10 3.50 18.92 -8.44
CA LYS A 10 3.10 20.28 -8.07
C LYS A 10 3.71 21.27 -9.08
N GLN A 11 2.97 22.34 -9.36
CA GLN A 11 3.45 23.38 -10.28
C GLN A 11 4.81 23.93 -9.78
N GLY A 12 5.77 24.02 -10.69
CA GLY A 12 7.11 24.50 -10.37
C GLY A 12 8.07 23.43 -9.87
N VAL A 13 7.59 22.18 -9.69
CA VAL A 13 8.44 21.05 -9.28
C VAL A 13 8.82 20.22 -10.50
N SER A 14 10.10 19.99 -10.70
CA SER A 14 10.60 19.17 -11.81
C SER A 14 10.85 17.72 -11.38
N VAL A 15 10.89 16.81 -12.35
CA VAL A 15 11.25 15.40 -12.11
C VAL A 15 12.63 15.30 -11.47
N GLU A 16 13.57 16.13 -11.91
CA GLU A 16 14.91 16.12 -11.34
C GLU A 16 14.93 16.53 -9.87
N GLN A 17 14.14 17.53 -9.50
CA GLN A 17 14.00 17.93 -8.10
C GLN A 17 13.43 16.80 -7.23
N VAL A 18 12.45 16.06 -7.75
CA VAL A 18 11.90 14.91 -7.04
C VAL A 18 12.94 13.80 -6.92
N PHE A 19 13.68 13.54 -7.97
CA PHE A 19 14.73 12.53 -7.93
C PHE A 19 15.77 12.84 -6.85
N LYS A 20 16.30 14.06 -6.83
CA LYS A 20 17.32 14.46 -5.87
C LYS A 20 16.77 14.69 -4.46
N GLY A 21 15.60 15.29 -4.35
CA GLY A 21 15.03 15.71 -3.07
C GLY A 21 14.17 14.69 -2.39
N VAL A 22 13.76 13.63 -3.07
CA VAL A 22 12.88 12.60 -2.54
C VAL A 22 13.47 11.21 -2.72
N ILE A 23 13.66 10.78 -3.97
CA ILE A 23 14.07 9.40 -4.28
C ILE A 23 15.45 9.09 -3.72
N GLN A 24 16.41 10.01 -3.86
CA GLN A 24 17.77 9.82 -3.35
C GLN A 24 17.89 10.02 -1.84
N LYS A 25 16.88 10.56 -1.19
CA LYS A 25 16.89 10.71 0.26
C LYS A 25 16.77 9.35 0.93
N PRO A 26 17.48 9.11 2.02
CA PRO A 26 17.30 7.89 2.78
C PRO A 26 15.94 7.82 3.47
N ILE A 27 15.55 6.62 3.86
CA ILE A 27 14.33 6.41 4.64
C ILE A 27 14.40 7.27 5.93
N ASN A 28 13.26 7.82 6.33
CA ASN A 28 13.06 8.75 7.45
C ASN A 28 13.47 10.20 7.16
N GLU A 29 14.04 10.49 5.97
CA GLU A 29 14.43 11.84 5.61
C GLU A 29 13.65 12.38 4.40
N ARG A 30 12.73 11.59 3.87
CA ARG A 30 11.94 11.98 2.69
C ARG A 30 10.84 12.96 3.08
N PRO A 31 10.59 14.00 2.24
CA PRO A 31 9.56 14.99 2.55
C PRO A 31 8.16 14.43 2.34
N ASP A 32 7.18 15.13 2.90
CA ASP A 32 5.78 14.78 2.73
C ASP A 32 5.38 14.89 1.25
N PRO A 33 4.58 13.94 0.72
CA PRO A 33 4.16 13.97 -0.69
C PRO A 33 3.47 15.26 -1.13
N SER A 34 2.79 15.96 -0.23
CA SER A 34 2.13 17.23 -0.56
C SER A 34 3.11 18.34 -0.94
N THR A 35 4.40 18.17 -0.65
CA THR A 35 5.42 19.15 -1.01
C THR A 35 5.82 19.07 -2.48
N TYR A 36 5.59 17.94 -3.14
CA TYR A 36 6.00 17.75 -4.54
C TYR A 36 4.91 17.19 -5.47
N LEU A 37 3.84 16.60 -4.94
CA LEU A 37 2.70 16.14 -5.74
C LEU A 37 1.60 17.20 -5.75
N SER A 38 0.88 17.32 -6.87
CA SER A 38 -0.24 18.24 -6.94
C SER A 38 -1.36 17.79 -6.02
N GLN A 39 -2.08 18.75 -5.44
CA GLN A 39 -3.19 18.43 -4.54
C GLN A 39 -4.31 17.69 -5.27
N SER A 40 -4.56 18.03 -6.54
CA SER A 40 -5.56 17.34 -7.34
C SER A 40 -5.20 15.87 -7.57
N TYR A 41 -3.91 15.58 -7.81
CA TYR A 41 -3.45 14.20 -7.92
C TYR A 41 -3.67 13.44 -6.62
N ILE A 42 -3.27 14.03 -5.49
CA ILE A 42 -3.42 13.41 -4.17
C ILE A 42 -4.89 13.12 -3.89
N ASN A 43 -5.76 14.09 -4.11
CA ASN A 43 -7.19 13.93 -3.85
C ASN A 43 -7.82 12.83 -4.72
N LYS A 44 -7.49 12.83 -6.01
CA LYS A 44 -8.00 11.83 -6.94
C LYS A 44 -7.51 10.43 -6.56
N HIS A 45 -6.24 10.30 -6.24
CA HIS A 45 -5.64 9.02 -5.82
C HIS A 45 -6.35 8.47 -4.58
N LEU A 46 -6.48 9.29 -3.54
CA LEU A 46 -7.10 8.85 -2.30
C LEU A 46 -8.58 8.58 -2.43
N SER A 47 -9.27 9.23 -3.36
CA SER A 47 -10.69 8.99 -3.59
C SER A 47 -10.96 7.55 -4.06
N GLU A 48 -9.99 6.90 -4.69
CA GLU A 48 -10.11 5.51 -5.13
C GLU A 48 -10.23 4.55 -3.95
N PHE A 49 -9.84 4.98 -2.75
CA PHE A 49 -9.87 4.17 -1.52
C PHE A 49 -11.10 4.44 -0.66
N ASP A 50 -12.00 5.32 -1.08
CA ASP A 50 -13.16 5.76 -0.27
C ASP A 50 -14.11 4.60 0.08
N SER A 51 -14.24 3.60 -0.78
CA SER A 51 -15.13 2.46 -0.54
C SER A 51 -14.54 1.40 0.38
N GLY A 52 -13.34 1.62 0.86
CA GLY A 52 -12.62 0.68 1.72
C GLY A 52 -11.30 0.25 1.11
N VAL A 53 -10.45 -0.31 1.95
CA VAL A 53 -9.13 -0.77 1.56
C VAL A 53 -8.95 -2.24 1.93
N THR A 54 -7.95 -2.86 1.32
CA THR A 54 -7.65 -4.28 1.58
C THR A 54 -6.15 -4.45 1.77
N ARG A 55 -5.80 -5.26 2.76
CA ARG A 55 -4.44 -5.77 2.92
C ARG A 55 -4.48 -7.29 2.76
N ILE A 56 -3.53 -7.82 2.02
CA ILE A 56 -3.34 -9.27 1.88
C ILE A 56 -2.00 -9.60 2.53
N MET A 57 -2.01 -10.53 3.46
CA MET A 57 -0.80 -10.93 4.19
C MET A 57 -0.89 -12.36 4.66
N VAL A 58 0.22 -12.89 5.13
CA VAL A 58 0.29 -14.23 5.68
C VAL A 58 -0.48 -14.27 7.00
N ASP A 59 -1.30 -15.28 7.19
CA ASP A 59 -2.20 -15.40 8.35
C ASP A 59 -1.44 -15.49 9.68
N THR A 60 -0.31 -16.17 9.72
CA THR A 60 0.50 -16.28 10.93
C THR A 60 1.05 -14.92 11.37
N SER A 61 1.45 -14.08 10.40
CA SER A 61 1.89 -12.72 10.70
C SER A 61 0.74 -11.85 11.19
N PHE A 62 -0.43 -11.98 10.56
CA PHE A 62 -1.61 -11.25 10.99
C PHE A 62 -2.02 -11.63 12.42
N ASN A 63 -2.03 -12.91 12.72
CA ASN A 63 -2.42 -13.41 14.05
C ASN A 63 -1.45 -12.94 15.14
N LYS A 64 -0.17 -12.81 14.80
CA LYS A 64 0.86 -12.45 15.76
C LYS A 64 1.01 -10.93 15.93
N TYR A 65 0.96 -10.17 14.83
CA TYR A 65 1.31 -8.75 14.82
C TYR A 65 0.16 -7.83 14.38
N GLY A 66 -0.95 -8.37 13.89
CA GLY A 66 -2.01 -7.57 13.28
C GLY A 66 -1.60 -7.06 11.91
N ILE A 67 -2.22 -5.97 11.46
CA ILE A 67 -1.95 -5.38 10.12
C ILE A 67 -0.76 -4.44 10.09
N GLY A 68 -0.32 -3.95 11.25
CA GLY A 68 0.70 -2.92 11.34
C GLY A 68 2.12 -3.46 11.21
N GLN A 69 2.98 -2.62 10.68
CA GLN A 69 4.42 -2.84 10.69
C GLN A 69 5.00 -2.31 12.00
N ILE A 70 6.32 -2.39 12.17
CA ILE A 70 6.99 -1.98 13.39
C ILE A 70 6.75 -0.50 13.73
N ASP A 71 6.57 0.34 12.71
CA ASP A 71 6.28 1.77 12.89
C ASP A 71 4.79 2.08 13.02
N GLY A 72 3.93 1.07 13.03
CA GLY A 72 2.48 1.23 13.12
C GLY A 72 1.79 1.48 11.79
N THR A 73 2.52 1.66 10.70
CA THR A 73 1.91 1.86 9.38
C THR A 73 1.48 0.54 8.74
N SER A 74 0.55 0.62 7.80
CA SER A 74 0.14 -0.52 7.00
C SER A 74 -0.08 -0.05 5.56
N PHE A 75 0.59 -0.70 4.61
CA PHE A 75 0.33 -0.48 3.19
C PHE A 75 -0.96 -1.22 2.82
N VAL A 76 -1.81 -0.55 2.08
CA VAL A 76 -3.10 -1.10 1.65
C VAL A 76 -3.31 -0.82 0.17
N MET A 77 -4.17 -1.63 -0.45
CA MET A 77 -4.60 -1.48 -1.84
C MET A 77 -6.10 -1.19 -1.88
N THR A 78 -6.61 -0.81 -3.03
CA THR A 78 -8.06 -0.68 -3.20
C THR A 78 -8.70 -2.06 -3.12
N LYS A 79 -9.93 -2.11 -2.62
CA LYS A 79 -10.68 -3.36 -2.55
C LYS A 79 -10.89 -3.95 -3.94
N ARG A 80 -11.15 -3.09 -4.94
CA ARG A 80 -11.34 -3.52 -6.34
C ARG A 80 -10.11 -4.22 -6.90
N GLU A 81 -8.92 -3.67 -6.63
CA GLU A 81 -7.67 -4.28 -7.09
C GLU A 81 -7.39 -5.59 -6.38
N ALA A 82 -7.68 -5.67 -5.08
CA ALA A 82 -7.56 -6.92 -4.34
C ALA A 82 -8.47 -8.00 -4.93
N ASP A 83 -9.73 -7.64 -5.21
CA ASP A 83 -10.67 -8.56 -5.85
C ASP A 83 -10.17 -9.04 -7.21
N ALA A 84 -9.60 -8.13 -8.01
CA ALA A 84 -9.07 -8.45 -9.33
C ALA A 84 -7.86 -9.40 -9.25
N ILE A 85 -6.96 -9.17 -8.32
CA ILE A 85 -5.78 -10.02 -8.10
C ILE A 85 -6.20 -11.43 -7.70
N ILE A 86 -7.12 -11.53 -6.75
CA ILE A 86 -7.60 -12.83 -6.27
C ILE A 86 -8.34 -13.59 -7.38
N ARG A 87 -9.15 -12.90 -8.16
CA ARG A 87 -9.87 -13.49 -9.28
C ARG A 87 -8.92 -13.97 -10.37
N ALA A 88 -7.95 -13.14 -10.75
CA ALA A 88 -6.97 -13.51 -11.78
C ALA A 88 -6.13 -14.72 -11.38
N ALA A 89 -5.88 -14.89 -10.10
CA ALA A 89 -5.14 -16.02 -9.54
C ALA A 89 -6.04 -17.23 -9.28
N ASN A 90 -7.31 -17.14 -9.58
CA ASN A 90 -8.30 -18.19 -9.29
C ASN A 90 -8.21 -18.67 -7.84
N ASN A 91 -8.06 -17.72 -6.93
CA ASN A 91 -7.99 -17.95 -5.48
C ASN A 91 -6.80 -18.81 -5.02
N ASP A 92 -5.75 -18.91 -5.86
CA ASP A 92 -4.54 -19.68 -5.56
C ASP A 92 -3.57 -18.83 -4.74
N PRO A 93 -3.28 -19.18 -3.48
CA PRO A 93 -2.39 -18.39 -2.63
C PRO A 93 -0.99 -18.20 -3.20
N VAL A 94 -0.44 -19.19 -3.89
CA VAL A 94 0.90 -19.10 -4.48
C VAL A 94 0.94 -18.04 -5.57
N LYS A 95 -0.07 -18.03 -6.44
CA LYS A 95 -0.16 -17.04 -7.51
C LYS A 95 -0.39 -15.63 -6.96
N ILE A 96 -1.21 -15.52 -5.92
CA ILE A 96 -1.46 -14.23 -5.26
C ILE A 96 -0.18 -13.71 -4.60
N ALA A 97 0.54 -14.57 -3.89
CA ALA A 97 1.80 -14.19 -3.26
C ALA A 97 2.82 -13.70 -4.29
N ASN A 98 2.91 -14.41 -5.44
CA ASN A 98 3.80 -13.99 -6.53
C ASN A 98 3.41 -12.61 -7.08
N ALA A 99 2.12 -12.36 -7.28
CA ALA A 99 1.63 -11.08 -7.79
C ALA A 99 1.92 -9.93 -6.83
N LEU A 100 1.95 -10.20 -5.54
CA LEU A 100 2.14 -9.18 -4.51
C LEU A 100 3.58 -9.09 -3.99
N GLY A 101 4.48 -9.94 -4.51
CA GLY A 101 5.86 -9.95 -4.04
C GLY A 101 6.05 -10.54 -2.64
N ILE A 102 5.10 -11.35 -2.17
CA ILE A 102 5.23 -12.04 -0.88
C ILE A 102 6.12 -13.27 -1.09
N PRO A 103 7.22 -13.38 -0.33
CA PRO A 103 8.11 -14.54 -0.47
C PRO A 103 7.38 -15.85 -0.19
N GLN A 104 7.52 -16.82 -1.10
CA GLN A 104 6.81 -18.10 -0.97
C GLN A 104 7.21 -18.89 0.27
N GLY A 105 8.41 -18.68 0.78
CA GLY A 105 8.83 -19.29 2.04
C GLY A 105 7.93 -18.95 3.21
N GLN A 106 7.27 -17.80 3.17
CA GLN A 106 6.32 -17.41 4.22
C GLN A 106 5.05 -18.25 4.21
N LEU A 107 4.68 -18.83 3.06
CA LEU A 107 3.49 -19.68 2.95
C LEU A 107 3.69 -21.04 3.59
N LYS A 108 4.92 -21.42 3.91
CA LYS A 108 5.20 -22.68 4.61
C LYS A 108 4.70 -22.68 6.05
N THR A 109 4.54 -21.51 6.65
CA THR A 109 4.09 -21.36 8.04
C THR A 109 2.61 -21.07 8.15
N GLY A 110 1.93 -20.80 7.04
CA GLY A 110 0.50 -20.51 7.02
C GLY A 110 0.03 -20.11 5.63
N GLY A 111 -1.26 -19.83 5.51
CA GLY A 111 -1.87 -19.36 4.27
C GLY A 111 -1.92 -17.84 4.21
N LEU A 112 -2.70 -17.35 3.24
CA LEU A 112 -2.96 -15.92 3.10
C LEU A 112 -4.35 -15.58 3.65
N VAL A 113 -4.46 -14.37 4.18
CA VAL A 113 -5.74 -13.76 4.52
C VAL A 113 -5.87 -12.42 3.80
N ARG A 114 -7.11 -12.09 3.43
CA ARG A 114 -7.45 -10.74 3.03
C ARG A 114 -8.12 -10.05 4.20
N ILE A 115 -7.74 -8.83 4.43
CA ILE A 115 -8.30 -8.01 5.50
C ILE A 115 -8.90 -6.78 4.84
N ASP A 116 -10.23 -6.73 4.80
CA ASP A 116 -10.95 -5.57 4.29
C ASP A 116 -11.18 -4.60 5.44
N ILE A 117 -10.86 -3.34 5.23
CA ILE A 117 -10.93 -2.30 6.24
C ILE A 117 -11.87 -1.21 5.75
N SER A 118 -12.96 -1.01 6.47
CA SER A 118 -13.90 0.06 6.18
C SER A 118 -13.41 1.39 6.75
N ASN A 119 -13.92 2.49 6.20
CA ASN A 119 -13.64 3.84 6.68
C ASN A 119 -12.14 4.14 6.84
N PRO A 120 -11.32 3.96 5.79
CA PRO A 120 -9.88 4.14 5.93
C PRO A 120 -9.46 5.57 6.26
N LYS A 121 -10.28 6.57 5.95
CA LYS A 121 -9.99 7.96 6.29
C LYS A 121 -9.83 8.16 7.78
N SER A 122 -10.62 7.46 8.59
CA SER A 122 -10.51 7.54 10.06
C SER A 122 -9.23 6.88 10.58
N ALA A 123 -8.56 6.11 9.75
CA ALA A 123 -7.29 5.46 10.09
C ALA A 123 -6.08 6.21 9.50
N GLY A 124 -6.24 7.47 9.11
CA GLY A 124 -5.13 8.27 8.63
C GLY A 124 -4.69 7.97 7.19
N LEU A 125 -5.62 7.63 6.33
CA LEU A 125 -5.37 7.30 4.92
C LEU A 125 -4.56 8.40 4.24
N ARG A 126 -3.44 8.01 3.61
CA ARG A 126 -2.55 8.95 2.91
C ARG A 126 -1.68 8.23 1.90
N LEU A 127 -1.04 8.99 1.01
CA LEU A 127 -0.04 8.43 0.10
C LEU A 127 1.23 8.06 0.89
N PRO A 128 1.91 6.98 0.48
CA PRO A 128 3.20 6.63 1.08
C PRO A 128 4.22 7.74 0.88
N SER A 129 4.94 8.07 1.94
CA SER A 129 6.01 9.08 1.89
C SER A 129 7.35 8.50 1.47
N GLY A 130 7.51 7.19 1.58
CA GLY A 130 8.78 6.50 1.42
C GLY A 130 9.54 6.34 2.74
N ASN A 131 8.98 6.83 3.83
CA ASN A 131 9.57 6.70 5.18
C ASN A 131 8.98 5.54 5.98
N GLU A 132 7.93 4.91 5.48
CA GLU A 132 7.27 3.80 6.14
C GLU A 132 8.19 2.57 6.19
N ALA A 133 8.06 1.77 7.24
CA ALA A 133 8.92 0.60 7.47
C ALA A 133 8.94 -0.39 6.30
N GLY A 134 7.83 -0.46 5.53
CA GLY A 134 7.74 -1.35 4.37
C GLY A 134 8.30 -0.77 3.07
N ALA A 135 8.73 0.49 3.08
CA ALA A 135 9.31 1.09 1.88
C ALA A 135 10.70 0.48 1.61
N ASN A 136 10.90 0.00 0.39
CA ASN A 136 12.15 -0.64 -0.01
C ASN A 136 12.87 0.18 -1.08
N SER A 137 13.97 -0.35 -1.62
CA SER A 137 14.77 0.33 -2.65
C SER A 137 14.01 0.53 -3.96
N GLN A 138 12.91 -0.19 -4.17
CA GLN A 138 12.07 -0.06 -5.36
C GLN A 138 11.00 1.02 -5.23
N TRP A 139 10.84 1.60 -4.03
CA TRP A 139 9.83 2.61 -3.80
C TRP A 139 10.08 3.85 -4.65
N ILE A 140 9.01 4.37 -5.25
CA ILE A 140 9.02 5.68 -5.91
C ILE A 140 7.78 6.48 -5.50
N PRO A 141 7.85 7.81 -5.57
CA PRO A 141 6.70 8.67 -5.23
C PRO A 141 5.47 8.41 -6.10
N GLY A 142 4.30 8.68 -5.55
CA GLY A 142 3.05 8.70 -6.29
C GLY A 142 2.02 7.65 -5.88
N GLY A 143 2.35 6.77 -4.96
CA GLY A 143 1.39 5.78 -4.47
C GLY A 143 1.03 4.70 -5.47
N LYS A 144 1.96 4.33 -6.35
CA LYS A 144 1.74 3.28 -7.35
C LYS A 144 2.84 2.24 -7.31
N LEU A 145 2.45 0.98 -7.39
CA LEU A 145 3.37 -0.14 -7.53
C LEU A 145 3.89 -0.22 -8.98
N PRO A 146 4.97 -0.98 -9.23
CA PRO A 146 5.52 -1.13 -10.58
C PRO A 146 4.52 -1.60 -11.63
N ASN A 147 3.52 -2.40 -11.23
CA ASN A 147 2.47 -2.89 -12.13
C ASN A 147 1.34 -1.88 -12.34
N GLY A 148 1.42 -0.68 -11.75
CA GLY A 148 0.41 0.36 -11.87
C GLY A 148 -0.70 0.30 -10.82
N SER A 149 -0.71 -0.72 -9.97
CA SER A 149 -1.68 -0.81 -8.88
C SER A 149 -1.52 0.33 -7.89
N LEU A 150 -2.63 0.79 -7.34
CA LEU A 150 -2.64 1.89 -6.38
C LEU A 150 -2.33 1.39 -4.98
N GLU A 151 -1.51 2.14 -4.26
CA GLU A 151 -1.26 1.89 -2.84
C GLU A 151 -1.46 3.14 -2.00
N ALA A 152 -1.78 2.93 -0.75
CA ALA A 152 -1.90 3.98 0.24
C ALA A 152 -1.41 3.43 1.57
N VAL A 153 -1.36 4.29 2.58
CA VAL A 153 -0.93 3.93 3.93
C VAL A 153 -2.01 4.34 4.92
N ILE A 154 -2.23 3.49 5.91
CA ILE A 154 -3.07 3.80 7.07
C ILE A 154 -2.29 3.53 8.35
N ASP A 155 -2.80 4.02 9.47
CA ASP A 155 -2.21 3.79 10.79
C ASP A 155 -2.95 2.64 11.48
N ALA A 156 -2.28 1.52 11.67
CA ALA A 156 -2.87 0.34 12.28
C ALA A 156 -3.48 0.60 13.67
N PRO A 157 -2.86 1.40 14.56
CA PRO A 157 -3.46 1.69 15.87
C PRO A 157 -4.80 2.42 15.81
N LYS A 158 -5.13 3.06 14.68
CA LYS A 158 -6.40 3.76 14.50
C LYS A 158 -7.50 2.87 13.94
N VAL A 159 -7.18 1.61 13.61
CA VAL A 159 -8.14 0.65 13.07
C VAL A 159 -8.77 -0.11 14.24
N THR A 160 -10.11 -0.05 14.35
CA THR A 160 -10.86 -0.77 15.37
C THR A 160 -11.35 -2.10 14.83
N LYS A 161 -11.70 -3.03 15.74
CA LYS A 161 -12.15 -4.38 15.35
C LYS A 161 -13.37 -4.35 14.41
N ASN A 162 -14.29 -3.44 14.64
CA ASN A 162 -15.50 -3.34 13.82
C ASN A 162 -15.23 -2.79 12.41
N MET A 163 -14.05 -2.25 12.16
CA MET A 163 -13.62 -1.84 10.82
C MET A 163 -13.04 -3.00 10.02
N LEU A 164 -12.67 -4.10 10.66
CA LEU A 164 -11.97 -5.22 10.03
C LEU A 164 -12.93 -6.33 9.62
N LYS A 165 -12.71 -6.87 8.42
CA LYS A 165 -13.35 -8.08 7.95
C LYS A 165 -12.26 -8.98 7.39
N VAL A 166 -12.01 -10.10 8.07
CA VAL A 166 -10.91 -11.00 7.72
C VAL A 166 -11.47 -12.24 7.02
N LYS A 167 -10.88 -12.58 5.88
CA LYS A 167 -11.25 -13.78 5.13
C LYS A 167 -10.00 -14.54 4.74
N LYS A 168 -10.03 -15.85 4.91
CA LYS A 168 -8.97 -16.74 4.43
C LYS A 168 -9.01 -16.80 2.91
N ILE A 169 -7.84 -16.79 2.27
CA ILE A 169 -7.69 -16.95 0.82
C ILE A 169 -7.31 -18.40 0.54
N GLY A 170 -7.94 -18.98 -0.47
CA GLY A 170 -7.76 -20.37 -0.82
C GLY A 170 -8.69 -21.28 -0.01
N ASN A 171 -8.41 -22.54 -0.06
CA ASN A 171 -9.24 -23.57 0.58
C ASN A 171 -8.60 -24.10 1.85
#